data_78989da0d3a1b94fc971a624d73c20b4
#
_entry.id   78989da0d3a1b94fc971a624d73c20b4
#
_cell.length_a   1.000
_cell.length_b   1.000
_cell.length_c   1.000
_cell.angle_alpha   90.00
_cell.angle_beta   90.00
_cell.angle_gamma   90.00
#
_symmetry.space_group_name_H-M   'P 1'
#
loop_
_entity.id
_entity.type
_entity.pdbx_description
1 polymer ?
#
loop_
_entity_poly.entity_id
_entity_poly.type
_entity_poly.pdbx_seq_one_letter_code
_entity_poly.pdbx_strand_id
1 'polypeptide(L)'
;DTMVFVPKSTDVTYWLFLRKGASDRASELGYSLDYQGVARESMIAEQVDLVRNIASTNPAGMLIAATDADALVDPIEEAIDNGVPIVMVDSGINSGAPIASITTDNYDGAYQAGHLLAEMIGEEGKVINLGITAGSQTGIERSEGFIDAMSEYPDIEVLPVQWTGAEAAVALNKTTDLLTANPDVNGVYSAAAPMGVGAAQALKAKGVEGDVKLITFDPSPEVLPLFEEGTINAIVAQD
;
A
#
# COMPACT_ATOMS: atom_id res chain seq x y z
N ASP A 1 22.89 18.91 -10.20
CA ASP A 1 21.42 19.06 -10.26
C ASP A 1 20.79 18.04 -9.30
N THR A 2 19.68 18.43 -8.64
CA THR A 2 19.01 17.63 -7.63
C THR A 2 17.69 17.08 -8.17
N MET A 3 17.51 15.75 -8.07
CA MET A 3 16.23 15.08 -8.21
C MET A 3 15.55 15.01 -6.84
N VAL A 4 14.23 14.98 -6.81
CA VAL A 4 13.49 14.81 -5.54
C VAL A 4 12.60 13.58 -5.61
N PHE A 5 12.61 12.77 -4.55
CA PHE A 5 11.66 11.66 -4.39
C PHE A 5 10.67 11.96 -3.27
N VAL A 6 9.39 11.96 -3.62
CA VAL A 6 8.26 12.18 -2.70
C VAL A 6 7.49 10.87 -2.55
N PRO A 7 7.72 10.09 -1.46
CA PRO A 7 6.95 8.89 -1.15
C PRO A 7 5.57 9.23 -0.58
N LYS A 8 4.71 8.22 -0.43
CA LYS A 8 3.43 8.39 0.28
C LYS A 8 3.59 8.60 1.78
N SER A 9 4.68 8.07 2.37
CA SER A 9 5.02 8.31 3.78
C SER A 9 6.50 8.10 4.05
N THR A 10 6.95 8.54 5.22
CA THR A 10 8.33 8.34 5.67
C THR A 10 8.46 7.31 6.80
N ASP A 11 7.36 6.78 7.31
CA ASP A 11 7.31 5.84 8.45
C ASP A 11 7.21 4.36 8.04
N VAL A 12 6.95 4.07 6.75
CA VAL A 12 6.86 2.70 6.23
C VAL A 12 8.18 2.26 5.60
N THR A 13 8.70 1.11 6.05
CA THR A 13 10.00 0.56 5.63
C THR A 13 10.11 0.33 4.12
N TYR A 14 9.01 -0.01 3.44
CA TYR A 14 8.94 -0.17 1.99
C TYR A 14 9.57 1.01 1.24
N TRP A 15 9.31 2.24 1.65
CA TRP A 15 9.81 3.46 1.00
C TRP A 15 11.32 3.62 1.08
N LEU A 16 11.97 2.99 2.07
CA LEU A 16 13.44 3.02 2.20
C LEU A 16 14.13 2.20 1.10
N PHE A 17 13.50 1.12 0.64
CA PHE A 17 14.02 0.32 -0.49
C PHE A 17 13.94 1.11 -1.79
N LEU A 18 12.80 1.75 -2.08
CA LEU A 18 12.64 2.59 -3.26
C LEU A 18 13.62 3.78 -3.23
N ARG A 19 13.74 4.44 -2.07
CA ARG A 19 14.71 5.51 -1.85
C ARG A 19 16.13 5.07 -2.17
N LYS A 20 16.52 3.87 -1.71
CA LYS A 20 17.87 3.35 -1.98
C LYS A 20 18.10 3.16 -3.48
N GLY A 21 17.21 2.48 -4.18
CA GLY A 21 17.31 2.28 -5.63
C GLY A 21 17.37 3.60 -6.41
N ALA A 22 16.50 4.56 -6.07
CA ALA A 22 16.49 5.89 -6.67
C ALA A 22 17.78 6.66 -6.39
N SER A 23 18.32 6.59 -5.15
CA SER A 23 19.56 7.25 -4.78
C SER A 23 20.77 6.67 -5.49
N ASP A 24 20.87 5.34 -5.57
CA ASP A 24 21.96 4.65 -6.27
C ASP A 24 21.96 5.06 -7.75
N ARG A 25 20.80 5.03 -8.40
CA ARG A 25 20.69 5.38 -9.82
C ARG A 25 20.92 6.87 -10.09
N ALA A 26 20.41 7.76 -9.25
CA ALA A 26 20.69 9.19 -9.37
C ALA A 26 22.19 9.46 -9.29
N SER A 27 22.89 8.85 -8.33
CA SER A 27 24.35 8.99 -8.17
C SER A 27 25.13 8.50 -9.40
N GLU A 28 24.76 7.33 -9.98
CA GLU A 28 25.37 6.82 -11.20
C GLU A 28 25.24 7.79 -12.37
N LEU A 29 24.14 8.53 -12.43
CA LEU A 29 23.84 9.51 -13.48
C LEU A 29 24.38 10.91 -13.19
N GLY A 30 25.05 11.12 -12.04
CA GLY A 30 25.64 12.40 -11.66
C GLY A 30 24.65 13.38 -11.02
N TYR A 31 23.48 12.89 -10.55
CA TYR A 31 22.51 13.67 -9.80
C TYR A 31 22.61 13.38 -8.30
N SER A 32 22.22 14.36 -7.48
CA SER A 32 21.88 14.12 -6.08
C SER A 32 20.37 13.80 -5.96
N LEU A 33 20.01 12.96 -4.99
CA LEU A 33 18.60 12.69 -4.65
C LEU A 33 18.27 13.31 -3.30
N ASP A 34 17.28 14.20 -3.27
CA ASP A 34 16.63 14.62 -2.05
C ASP A 34 15.39 13.76 -1.80
N TYR A 35 15.09 13.46 -0.53
CA TYR A 35 13.99 12.60 -0.13
C TYR A 35 13.13 13.34 0.89
N GLN A 36 11.93 13.74 0.46
CA GLN A 36 10.99 14.50 1.25
C GLN A 36 9.61 13.86 1.18
N GLY A 37 8.99 13.60 2.31
CA GLY A 37 7.65 13.00 2.37
C GLY A 37 6.89 13.44 3.60
N VAL A 38 5.59 13.19 3.57
CA VAL A 38 4.71 13.32 4.73
C VAL A 38 4.95 12.16 5.70
N ALA A 39 4.53 12.30 6.95
CA ALA A 39 4.74 11.25 7.94
C ALA A 39 3.87 10.01 7.71
N ARG A 40 2.65 10.18 7.17
CA ARG A 40 1.67 9.11 6.99
C ARG A 40 0.94 9.22 5.66
N GLU A 41 0.49 8.10 5.11
CA GLU A 41 -0.25 8.07 3.83
C GLU A 41 -1.63 8.76 3.91
N SER A 42 -2.18 8.94 5.09
CA SER A 42 -3.44 9.68 5.32
C SER A 42 -3.30 11.21 5.25
N MET A 43 -2.06 11.75 5.16
CA MET A 43 -1.78 13.19 5.14
C MET A 43 -1.81 13.75 3.70
N ILE A 44 -2.99 13.69 3.08
CA ILE A 44 -3.16 14.03 1.65
C ILE A 44 -2.91 15.52 1.39
N ALA A 45 -3.52 16.41 2.19
CA ALA A 45 -3.38 17.85 2.00
C ALA A 45 -1.92 18.32 2.18
N GLU A 46 -1.23 17.73 3.14
CA GLU A 46 0.19 18.02 3.39
C GLU A 46 1.08 17.54 2.23
N GLN A 47 0.75 16.41 1.57
CA GLN A 47 1.48 16.00 0.38
C GLN A 47 1.23 16.93 -0.82
N VAL A 48 -0.01 17.41 -1.01
CA VAL A 48 -0.33 18.42 -2.02
C VAL A 48 0.53 19.68 -1.84
N ASP A 49 0.58 20.22 -0.61
CA ASP A 49 1.39 21.39 -0.30
C ASP A 49 2.90 21.12 -0.48
N LEU A 50 3.35 19.93 -0.08
CA LEU A 50 4.76 19.51 -0.22
C LEU A 50 5.17 19.47 -1.69
N VAL A 51 4.34 18.88 -2.58
CA VAL A 51 4.62 18.79 -4.01
C VAL A 51 4.73 20.20 -4.63
N ARG A 52 3.79 21.11 -4.33
CA ARG A 52 3.85 22.50 -4.80
C ARG A 52 5.11 23.23 -4.31
N ASN A 53 5.44 23.05 -3.03
CA ASN A 53 6.63 23.69 -2.44
C ASN A 53 7.92 23.19 -3.11
N ILE A 54 8.06 21.89 -3.32
CA ILE A 54 9.23 21.30 -3.98
C ILE A 54 9.30 21.77 -5.44
N ALA A 55 8.19 21.72 -6.17
CA ALA A 55 8.14 22.16 -7.58
C ALA A 55 8.59 23.62 -7.74
N SER A 56 8.24 24.49 -6.80
CA SER A 56 8.66 25.90 -6.81
C SER A 56 10.18 26.10 -6.72
N THR A 57 10.93 25.11 -6.26
CA THR A 57 12.40 25.13 -6.25
C THR A 57 13.05 24.75 -7.58
N ASN A 58 12.23 24.36 -8.57
CA ASN A 58 12.66 23.95 -9.90
C ASN A 58 13.72 22.83 -9.88
N PRO A 59 13.44 21.66 -9.27
CA PRO A 59 14.34 20.53 -9.26
C PRO A 59 14.58 19.97 -10.68
N ALA A 60 15.64 19.19 -10.88
CA ALA A 60 15.93 18.55 -12.15
C ALA A 60 14.85 17.53 -12.58
N GLY A 61 14.06 17.05 -11.63
CA GLY A 61 12.90 16.19 -11.82
C GLY A 61 12.39 15.65 -10.50
N MET A 62 11.19 15.08 -10.53
CA MET A 62 10.57 14.50 -9.33
C MET A 62 10.12 13.06 -9.60
N LEU A 63 10.36 12.18 -8.63
CA LEU A 63 9.70 10.88 -8.50
C LEU A 63 8.61 11.05 -7.43
N ILE A 64 7.37 10.70 -7.74
CA ILE A 64 6.25 10.92 -6.81
C ILE A 64 5.42 9.64 -6.71
N ALA A 65 5.13 9.23 -5.47
CA ALA A 65 4.09 8.25 -5.16
C ALA A 65 2.90 9.00 -4.53
N ALA A 66 1.77 9.01 -5.23
CA ALA A 66 0.61 9.80 -4.80
C ALA A 66 -0.17 9.12 -3.67
N THR A 67 -0.46 9.85 -2.60
CA THR A 67 -1.33 9.41 -1.50
C THR A 67 -2.79 9.35 -1.93
N ASP A 68 -3.19 10.17 -2.91
CA ASP A 68 -4.54 10.23 -3.47
C ASP A 68 -4.45 10.56 -4.97
N ALA A 69 -5.15 9.76 -5.79
CA ALA A 69 -5.04 9.84 -7.24
C ALA A 69 -5.70 11.09 -7.85
N ASP A 70 -6.67 11.68 -7.18
CA ASP A 70 -7.37 12.88 -7.64
C ASP A 70 -6.76 14.15 -7.05
N ALA A 71 -6.49 14.15 -5.74
CA ALA A 71 -5.99 15.35 -5.05
C ALA A 71 -4.61 15.81 -5.54
N LEU A 72 -3.78 14.87 -6.03
CA LEU A 72 -2.45 15.16 -6.55
C LEU A 72 -2.44 15.55 -8.04
N VAL A 73 -3.56 15.52 -8.77
CA VAL A 73 -3.62 15.89 -10.20
C VAL A 73 -3.15 17.33 -10.38
N ASP A 74 -3.86 18.30 -9.79
CA ASP A 74 -3.58 19.72 -9.98
C ASP A 74 -2.12 20.09 -9.61
N PRO A 75 -1.57 19.73 -8.42
CA PRO A 75 -0.22 20.13 -8.07
C PRO A 75 0.85 19.48 -8.97
N ILE A 76 0.60 18.30 -9.50
CA ILE A 76 1.53 17.62 -10.42
C ILE A 76 1.46 18.24 -11.82
N GLU A 77 0.27 18.54 -12.34
CA GLU A 77 0.12 19.22 -13.64
C GLU A 77 0.70 20.64 -13.58
N GLU A 78 0.44 21.40 -12.51
CA GLU A 78 1.05 22.72 -12.27
C GLU A 78 2.60 22.65 -12.31
N ALA A 79 3.19 21.61 -11.70
CA ALA A 79 4.64 21.43 -11.70
C ALA A 79 5.18 21.10 -13.10
N ILE A 80 4.48 20.24 -13.86
CA ILE A 80 4.83 19.88 -15.24
C ILE A 80 4.73 21.10 -16.16
N ASP A 81 3.69 21.89 -16.05
CA ASP A 81 3.50 23.12 -16.82
C ASP A 81 4.60 24.15 -16.54
N ASN A 82 5.15 24.15 -15.33
CA ASN A 82 6.31 24.94 -14.94
C ASN A 82 7.66 24.34 -15.36
N GLY A 83 7.66 23.22 -16.11
CA GLY A 83 8.83 22.62 -16.70
C GLY A 83 9.56 21.60 -15.83
N VAL A 84 8.97 21.13 -14.72
CA VAL A 84 9.55 20.09 -13.87
C VAL A 84 9.14 18.71 -14.39
N PRO A 85 10.09 17.86 -14.84
CA PRO A 85 9.78 16.50 -15.29
C PRO A 85 9.33 15.63 -14.10
N ILE A 86 8.19 14.91 -14.25
CA ILE A 86 7.63 14.05 -13.20
C ILE A 86 7.43 12.63 -13.71
N VAL A 87 7.88 11.65 -12.92
CA VAL A 87 7.58 10.24 -13.06
C VAL A 87 6.84 9.76 -11.82
N MET A 88 5.70 9.10 -12.03
CA MET A 88 4.99 8.44 -10.95
C MET A 88 5.63 7.09 -10.64
N VAL A 89 5.75 6.77 -9.36
CA VAL A 89 6.29 5.48 -8.89
C VAL A 89 5.33 4.87 -7.87
N ASP A 90 5.13 3.55 -7.90
CA ASP A 90 4.27 2.79 -7.00
C ASP A 90 2.78 3.14 -7.12
N SER A 91 2.41 4.41 -6.98
CA SER A 91 1.02 4.88 -7.01
C SER A 91 0.90 6.14 -7.88
N GLY A 92 0.05 6.08 -8.89
CA GLY A 92 -0.17 7.13 -9.88
C GLY A 92 -1.25 8.14 -9.51
N ILE A 93 -1.64 8.93 -10.50
CA ILE A 93 -2.74 9.91 -10.44
C ILE A 93 -3.69 9.69 -11.60
N ASN A 94 -4.90 10.25 -11.52
CA ASN A 94 -5.91 10.23 -12.58
C ASN A 94 -5.61 11.27 -13.67
N SER A 95 -4.37 11.26 -14.17
CA SER A 95 -3.91 12.11 -15.28
C SER A 95 -2.84 11.41 -16.08
N GLY A 96 -2.81 11.70 -17.39
CA GLY A 96 -1.75 11.25 -18.31
C GLY A 96 -0.59 12.24 -18.47
N ALA A 97 -0.53 13.32 -17.67
CA ALA A 97 0.48 14.35 -17.78
C ALA A 97 1.92 13.92 -17.38
N PRO A 98 2.12 13.05 -16.36
CA PRO A 98 3.46 12.55 -16.04
C PRO A 98 4.14 11.84 -17.20
N ILE A 99 5.47 11.92 -17.26
CA ILE A 99 6.27 11.30 -18.34
C ILE A 99 6.08 9.78 -18.38
N ALA A 100 5.98 9.16 -17.21
CA ALA A 100 5.75 7.72 -17.05
C ALA A 100 5.11 7.45 -15.66
N SER A 101 4.48 6.28 -15.56
CA SER A 101 4.06 5.68 -14.29
C SER A 101 4.65 4.28 -14.22
N ILE A 102 5.37 3.98 -13.14
CA ILE A 102 6.03 2.69 -12.89
C ILE A 102 5.37 2.11 -11.64
N THR A 103 4.51 1.14 -11.84
CA THR A 103 3.69 0.53 -10.79
C THR A 103 3.69 -0.99 -10.93
N THR A 104 3.47 -1.69 -9.84
CA THR A 104 3.12 -3.11 -9.82
C THR A 104 1.73 -3.30 -10.43
N ASP A 105 1.45 -4.44 -11.03
CA ASP A 105 0.07 -4.85 -11.32
C ASP A 105 -0.63 -5.22 -10.01
N ASN A 106 -1.12 -4.16 -9.34
CA ASN A 106 -1.71 -4.26 -8.01
C ASN A 106 -3.03 -5.04 -8.02
N TYR A 107 -3.80 -4.90 -9.12
CA TYR A 107 -5.06 -5.62 -9.27
C TYR A 107 -4.79 -7.12 -9.38
N ASP A 108 -3.90 -7.53 -10.29
CA ASP A 108 -3.60 -8.96 -10.49
C ASP A 108 -2.95 -9.58 -9.25
N GLY A 109 -2.01 -8.89 -8.59
CA GLY A 109 -1.42 -9.36 -7.34
C GLY A 109 -2.45 -9.59 -6.23
N ALA A 110 -3.43 -8.70 -6.10
CA ALA A 110 -4.51 -8.85 -5.13
C ALA A 110 -5.54 -9.91 -5.54
N TYR A 111 -5.81 -10.04 -6.84
CA TYR A 111 -6.67 -11.08 -7.39
C TYR A 111 -6.11 -12.48 -7.11
N GLN A 112 -4.82 -12.68 -7.35
CA GLN A 112 -4.12 -13.93 -7.01
C GLN A 112 -4.12 -14.20 -5.49
N ALA A 113 -3.90 -13.16 -4.68
CA ALA A 113 -3.97 -13.29 -3.21
C ALA A 113 -5.37 -13.71 -2.75
N GLY A 114 -6.42 -13.21 -3.40
CA GLY A 114 -7.80 -13.60 -3.13
C GLY A 114 -8.04 -15.09 -3.37
N HIS A 115 -7.66 -15.58 -4.54
CA HIS A 115 -7.78 -17.01 -4.85
C HIS A 115 -7.01 -17.89 -3.87
N LEU A 116 -5.77 -17.49 -3.54
CA LEU A 116 -4.97 -18.23 -2.57
C LEU A 116 -5.61 -18.25 -1.18
N LEU A 117 -6.17 -17.12 -0.73
CA LEU A 117 -6.86 -17.06 0.56
C LEU A 117 -8.11 -17.93 0.55
N ALA A 118 -8.92 -17.90 -0.52
CA ALA A 118 -10.09 -18.75 -0.67
C ALA A 118 -9.73 -20.23 -0.56
N GLU A 119 -8.68 -20.67 -1.28
CA GLU A 119 -8.18 -22.05 -1.19
C GLU A 119 -7.76 -22.41 0.25
N MET A 120 -7.02 -21.52 0.92
CA MET A 120 -6.54 -21.74 2.29
C MET A 120 -7.65 -21.89 3.32
N ILE A 121 -8.81 -21.24 3.12
CA ILE A 121 -9.96 -21.31 4.03
C ILE A 121 -11.02 -22.34 3.59
N GLY A 122 -10.75 -23.10 2.52
CA GLY A 122 -11.64 -24.14 2.02
C GLY A 122 -12.83 -23.62 1.22
N GLU A 123 -12.70 -22.45 0.59
CA GLU A 123 -13.69 -21.80 -0.27
C GLU A 123 -15.00 -21.45 0.43
N GLU A 124 -15.00 -21.37 1.77
CA GLU A 124 -16.15 -21.00 2.60
C GLU A 124 -15.74 -20.18 3.82
N GLY A 125 -16.62 -19.30 4.30
CA GLY A 125 -16.44 -18.57 5.54
C GLY A 125 -16.51 -17.05 5.39
N LYS A 126 -15.83 -16.34 6.29
CA LYS A 126 -15.89 -14.88 6.37
C LYS A 126 -14.50 -14.27 6.39
N VAL A 127 -14.29 -13.22 5.60
CA VAL A 127 -12.96 -12.61 5.39
C VAL A 127 -12.97 -11.12 5.72
N ILE A 128 -11.95 -10.69 6.48
CA ILE A 128 -11.64 -9.26 6.71
C ILE A 128 -10.79 -8.76 5.55
N ASN A 129 -11.15 -7.59 5.00
CA ASN A 129 -10.39 -6.87 3.98
C ASN A 129 -9.83 -5.56 4.56
N LEU A 130 -8.50 -5.48 4.70
CA LEU A 130 -7.78 -4.30 5.19
C LEU A 130 -7.19 -3.54 4.00
N GLY A 131 -7.77 -2.37 3.69
CA GLY A 131 -7.34 -1.47 2.63
C GLY A 131 -6.40 -0.37 3.12
N ILE A 132 -5.61 0.21 2.22
CA ILE A 132 -4.65 1.29 2.51
C ILE A 132 -5.40 2.61 2.76
N THR A 133 -5.69 3.33 1.69
CA THR A 133 -6.52 4.55 1.65
C THR A 133 -7.49 4.46 0.49
N ALA A 134 -8.69 5.01 0.65
CA ALA A 134 -9.74 4.91 -0.36
C ALA A 134 -9.43 5.70 -1.65
N GLY A 135 -8.53 6.68 -1.59
CA GLY A 135 -8.17 7.54 -2.72
C GLY A 135 -6.88 7.17 -3.43
N SER A 136 -6.03 6.27 -2.87
CA SER A 136 -4.79 5.89 -3.56
C SER A 136 -5.05 4.84 -4.63
N GLN A 137 -4.38 4.97 -5.77
CA GLN A 137 -4.50 4.01 -6.88
C GLN A 137 -4.18 2.59 -6.41
N THR A 138 -3.05 2.37 -5.72
CA THR A 138 -2.69 1.06 -5.17
C THR A 138 -3.73 0.51 -4.20
N GLY A 139 -4.33 1.39 -3.36
CA GLY A 139 -5.38 0.98 -2.42
C GLY A 139 -6.64 0.52 -3.11
N ILE A 140 -7.07 1.23 -4.16
CA ILE A 140 -8.23 0.91 -4.98
C ILE A 140 -8.00 -0.41 -5.72
N GLU A 141 -6.92 -0.52 -6.52
CA GLU A 141 -6.60 -1.69 -7.33
C GLU A 141 -6.47 -2.97 -6.50
N ARG A 142 -5.76 -2.90 -5.35
CA ARG A 142 -5.62 -4.06 -4.46
C ARG A 142 -6.93 -4.46 -3.80
N SER A 143 -7.81 -3.51 -3.48
CA SER A 143 -9.12 -3.83 -2.94
C SER A 143 -10.05 -4.42 -3.99
N GLU A 144 -10.08 -3.86 -5.20
CA GLU A 144 -10.91 -4.34 -6.30
C GLU A 144 -10.49 -5.75 -6.73
N GLY A 145 -9.20 -5.96 -7.01
CA GLY A 145 -8.70 -7.28 -7.40
C GLY A 145 -9.01 -8.37 -6.36
N PHE A 146 -8.87 -8.06 -5.07
CA PHE A 146 -9.22 -8.98 -4.01
C PHE A 146 -10.73 -9.28 -3.96
N ILE A 147 -11.58 -8.24 -4.06
CA ILE A 147 -13.04 -8.40 -4.03
C ILE A 147 -13.53 -9.19 -5.24
N ASP A 148 -12.97 -8.92 -6.42
CA ASP A 148 -13.34 -9.61 -7.64
C ASP A 148 -12.98 -11.10 -7.57
N ALA A 149 -11.80 -11.45 -7.07
CA ALA A 149 -11.45 -12.86 -6.82
C ALA A 149 -12.40 -13.53 -5.84
N MET A 150 -12.75 -12.87 -4.73
CA MET A 150 -13.67 -13.41 -3.73
C MET A 150 -15.09 -13.59 -4.29
N SER A 151 -15.51 -12.77 -5.25
CA SER A 151 -16.83 -12.86 -5.86
C SER A 151 -17.07 -14.18 -6.61
N GLU A 152 -16.01 -14.92 -6.94
CA GLU A 152 -16.08 -16.22 -7.58
C GLU A 152 -16.42 -17.36 -6.59
N TYR A 153 -16.36 -17.08 -5.28
CA TYR A 153 -16.62 -18.04 -4.20
C TYR A 153 -17.91 -17.66 -3.45
N PRO A 154 -19.06 -18.19 -3.85
CA PRO A 154 -20.36 -17.75 -3.32
C PRO A 154 -20.57 -18.04 -1.82
N ASP A 155 -19.80 -18.95 -1.24
CA ASP A 155 -19.86 -19.31 0.17
C ASP A 155 -18.86 -18.51 1.04
N ILE A 156 -18.16 -17.52 0.44
CA ILE A 156 -17.30 -16.57 1.17
C ILE A 156 -17.99 -15.22 1.31
N GLU A 157 -18.15 -14.76 2.54
CA GLU A 157 -18.59 -13.39 2.87
C GLU A 157 -17.38 -12.48 3.06
N VAL A 158 -17.18 -11.46 2.21
CA VAL A 158 -16.17 -10.43 2.43
C VAL A 158 -16.77 -9.28 3.23
N LEU A 159 -16.21 -9.00 4.40
CA LEU A 159 -16.63 -7.85 5.20
C LEU A 159 -16.24 -6.53 4.49
N PRO A 160 -16.99 -5.43 4.73
CA PRO A 160 -16.67 -4.14 4.13
C PRO A 160 -15.24 -3.72 4.36
N VAL A 161 -14.59 -3.18 3.31
CA VAL A 161 -13.18 -2.73 3.36
C VAL A 161 -12.93 -1.81 4.55
N GLN A 162 -11.87 -2.09 5.28
CA GLN A 162 -11.41 -1.29 6.40
C GLN A 162 -10.19 -0.47 5.97
N TRP A 163 -10.40 0.77 5.63
CA TRP A 163 -9.32 1.70 5.29
C TRP A 163 -8.52 2.06 6.55
N THR A 164 -7.21 1.87 6.51
CA THR A 164 -6.35 1.93 7.69
C THR A 164 -5.29 3.02 7.63
N GLY A 165 -5.10 3.66 6.46
CA GLY A 165 -4.04 4.64 6.24
C GLY A 165 -2.63 4.03 6.26
N ALA A 166 -2.49 2.73 6.01
CA ALA A 166 -1.26 1.95 6.17
C ALA A 166 -0.69 1.98 7.61
N GLU A 167 -1.55 2.15 8.62
CA GLU A 167 -1.15 2.23 10.02
C GLU A 167 -1.38 0.91 10.76
N ALA A 168 -0.31 0.29 11.30
CA ALA A 168 -0.38 -0.99 12.00
C ALA A 168 -1.31 -0.96 13.23
N ALA A 169 -1.27 0.14 14.00
CA ALA A 169 -2.13 0.29 15.19
C ALA A 169 -3.62 0.40 14.82
N VAL A 170 -3.95 1.04 13.69
CA VAL A 170 -5.33 1.12 13.19
C VAL A 170 -5.78 -0.25 12.73
N ALA A 171 -4.95 -0.98 11.99
CA ALA A 171 -5.23 -2.34 11.54
C ALA A 171 -5.42 -3.32 12.71
N LEU A 172 -4.58 -3.25 13.75
CA LEU A 172 -4.72 -4.02 14.99
C LEU A 172 -6.09 -3.81 15.62
N ASN A 173 -6.49 -2.55 15.83
CA ASN A 173 -7.76 -2.22 16.46
C ASN A 173 -8.95 -2.70 15.64
N LYS A 174 -8.97 -2.38 14.31
CA LYS A 174 -10.06 -2.79 13.42
C LYS A 174 -10.17 -4.31 13.32
N THR A 175 -9.06 -5.03 13.19
CA THR A 175 -9.05 -6.50 13.16
C THR A 175 -9.58 -7.07 14.48
N THR A 176 -9.15 -6.54 15.63
CA THR A 176 -9.63 -6.97 16.94
C THR A 176 -11.14 -6.79 17.11
N ASP A 177 -11.65 -5.64 16.67
CA ASP A 177 -13.09 -5.33 16.73
C ASP A 177 -13.89 -6.25 15.82
N LEU A 178 -13.42 -6.46 14.59
CA LEU A 178 -14.09 -7.34 13.61
C LEU A 178 -14.09 -8.81 14.04
N LEU A 179 -12.99 -9.33 14.59
CA LEU A 179 -12.91 -10.68 15.15
C LEU A 179 -13.84 -10.85 16.36
N THR A 180 -14.05 -9.78 17.13
CA THR A 180 -14.97 -9.80 18.26
C THR A 180 -16.44 -9.83 17.80
N ALA A 181 -16.75 -9.03 16.76
CA ALA A 181 -18.10 -8.95 16.21
C ALA A 181 -18.47 -10.15 15.32
N ASN A 182 -17.46 -10.79 14.72
CA ASN A 182 -17.62 -11.91 13.78
C ASN A 182 -16.68 -13.06 14.18
N PRO A 183 -17.04 -13.89 15.16
CA PRO A 183 -16.20 -14.98 15.64
C PRO A 183 -16.03 -16.12 14.63
N ASP A 184 -16.77 -16.08 13.52
CA ASP A 184 -16.72 -16.99 12.37
C ASP A 184 -15.75 -16.53 11.26
N VAL A 185 -15.02 -15.42 11.42
CA VAL A 185 -13.96 -15.00 10.51
C VAL A 185 -12.86 -16.06 10.48
N ASN A 186 -12.52 -16.53 9.27
CA ASN A 186 -11.47 -17.52 9.04
C ASN A 186 -10.38 -17.04 8.06
N GLY A 187 -10.52 -15.82 7.50
CA GLY A 187 -9.53 -15.21 6.63
C GLY A 187 -9.33 -13.72 6.86
N VAL A 188 -8.11 -13.23 6.63
CA VAL A 188 -7.76 -11.81 6.63
C VAL A 188 -6.87 -11.52 5.42
N TYR A 189 -7.26 -10.52 4.63
CA TYR A 189 -6.44 -9.95 3.59
C TYR A 189 -5.95 -8.56 4.02
N SER A 190 -4.68 -8.29 3.78
CA SER A 190 -4.01 -7.04 4.09
C SER A 190 -3.29 -6.50 2.85
N ALA A 191 -3.67 -5.31 2.42
CA ALA A 191 -3.14 -4.69 1.21
C ALA A 191 -1.74 -4.06 1.36
N ALA A 192 -1.11 -4.08 2.55
CA ALA A 192 0.27 -3.63 2.77
C ALA A 192 0.86 -4.19 4.08
N ALA A 193 2.19 -4.24 4.18
CA ALA A 193 2.94 -4.80 5.30
C ALA A 193 2.53 -4.29 6.70
N PRO A 194 2.39 -2.96 6.94
CA PRO A 194 2.03 -2.48 8.28
C PRO A 194 0.70 -3.04 8.78
N MET A 195 -0.26 -3.19 7.87
CA MET A 195 -1.57 -3.72 8.22
C MET A 195 -1.52 -5.23 8.49
N GLY A 196 -0.69 -5.97 7.74
CA GLY A 196 -0.41 -7.38 8.00
C GLY A 196 0.18 -7.61 9.38
N VAL A 197 1.11 -6.74 9.80
CA VAL A 197 1.67 -6.75 11.17
C VAL A 197 0.59 -6.49 12.21
N GLY A 198 -0.25 -5.46 12.01
CA GLY A 198 -1.36 -5.15 12.92
C GLY A 198 -2.38 -6.28 13.03
N ALA A 199 -2.76 -6.87 11.89
CA ALA A 199 -3.67 -8.02 11.86
C ALA A 199 -3.06 -9.24 12.58
N ALA A 200 -1.80 -9.56 12.32
CA ALA A 200 -1.10 -10.66 12.99
C ALA A 200 -1.07 -10.50 14.51
N GLN A 201 -0.84 -9.27 15.00
CA GLN A 201 -0.91 -8.96 16.43
C GLN A 201 -2.32 -9.18 17.00
N ALA A 202 -3.38 -8.81 16.25
CA ALA A 202 -4.76 -9.05 16.65
C ALA A 202 -5.08 -10.55 16.75
N LEU A 203 -4.66 -11.35 15.76
CA LEU A 203 -4.83 -12.79 15.74
C LEU A 203 -4.17 -13.44 16.97
N LYS A 204 -2.92 -13.09 17.26
CA LYS A 204 -2.18 -13.57 18.44
C LYS A 204 -2.86 -13.18 19.75
N ALA A 205 -3.29 -11.92 19.87
CA ALA A 205 -3.98 -11.45 21.07
C ALA A 205 -5.31 -12.17 21.33
N LYS A 206 -5.95 -12.67 20.28
CA LYS A 206 -7.18 -13.48 20.34
C LYS A 206 -6.91 -14.98 20.46
N GLY A 207 -5.68 -15.44 20.21
CA GLY A 207 -5.30 -16.86 20.21
C GLY A 207 -5.91 -17.64 19.04
N VAL A 208 -6.07 -17.00 17.88
CA VAL A 208 -6.67 -17.59 16.66
C VAL A 208 -5.72 -17.61 15.47
N GLU A 209 -4.43 -17.31 15.66
CA GLU A 209 -3.42 -17.23 14.63
C GLU A 209 -3.16 -18.55 13.87
N GLY A 210 -3.60 -19.68 14.39
CA GLY A 210 -3.55 -20.96 13.70
C GLY A 210 -4.78 -21.26 12.85
N ASP A 211 -5.92 -20.72 13.23
CA ASP A 211 -7.24 -21.00 12.65
C ASP A 211 -7.59 -19.99 11.56
N VAL A 212 -7.29 -18.71 11.77
CA VAL A 212 -7.53 -17.62 10.82
C VAL A 212 -6.34 -17.45 9.89
N LYS A 213 -6.53 -17.56 8.57
CA LYS A 213 -5.48 -17.38 7.56
C LYS A 213 -5.27 -15.91 7.26
N LEU A 214 -4.00 -15.48 7.18
CA LEU A 214 -3.62 -14.10 6.91
C LEU A 214 -2.67 -14.02 5.72
N ILE A 215 -3.08 -13.26 4.70
CA ILE A 215 -2.22 -12.89 3.56
C ILE A 215 -1.96 -11.39 3.61
N THR A 216 -0.72 -10.98 3.33
CA THR A 216 -0.35 -9.56 3.26
C THR A 216 0.49 -9.25 2.02
N PHE A 217 0.46 -7.99 1.57
CA PHE A 217 1.45 -7.45 0.65
C PHE A 217 2.72 -7.07 1.39
N ASP A 218 3.82 -7.06 0.66
CA ASP A 218 5.14 -6.55 0.96
C ASP A 218 5.91 -7.33 2.04
N PRO A 219 6.99 -8.01 1.64
CA PRO A 219 7.95 -8.51 2.61
C PRO A 219 8.64 -7.34 3.31
N SER A 220 8.70 -7.37 4.62
CA SER A 220 9.42 -6.38 5.42
C SER A 220 10.12 -7.07 6.60
N PRO A 221 11.10 -6.41 7.25
CA PRO A 221 11.73 -6.95 8.45
C PRO A 221 10.73 -7.29 9.57
N GLU A 222 9.58 -6.62 9.61
CA GLU A 222 8.52 -6.84 10.59
C GLU A 222 7.59 -7.99 10.18
N VAL A 223 7.38 -8.20 8.88
CA VAL A 223 6.50 -9.26 8.32
C VAL A 223 7.20 -10.62 8.29
N LEU A 224 8.47 -10.65 7.92
CA LEU A 224 9.20 -11.93 7.73
C LEU A 224 9.18 -12.85 8.96
N PRO A 225 9.43 -12.38 10.20
CA PRO A 225 9.34 -13.24 11.38
C PRO A 225 7.92 -13.80 11.60
N LEU A 226 6.88 -13.00 11.31
CA LEU A 226 5.48 -13.43 11.43
C LEU A 226 5.09 -14.48 10.38
N PHE A 227 5.72 -14.42 9.21
CA PHE A 227 5.58 -15.43 8.17
C PHE A 227 6.34 -16.72 8.55
N GLU A 228 7.58 -16.61 9.04
CA GLU A 228 8.40 -17.78 9.45
C GLU A 228 7.74 -18.57 10.59
N GLU A 229 7.07 -17.90 11.53
CA GLU A 229 6.33 -18.56 12.61
C GLU A 229 4.93 -19.05 12.21
N GLY A 230 4.43 -18.70 11.01
CA GLY A 230 3.16 -19.14 10.44
C GLY A 230 1.93 -18.32 10.84
N THR A 231 2.09 -17.17 11.50
CA THR A 231 0.98 -16.23 11.78
C THR A 231 0.52 -15.54 10.49
N ILE A 232 1.46 -15.17 9.62
CA ILE A 232 1.18 -14.76 8.24
C ILE A 232 1.41 -15.99 7.35
N ASN A 233 0.45 -16.33 6.51
CA ASN A 233 0.46 -17.56 5.73
C ASN A 233 0.98 -17.37 4.30
N ALA A 234 0.88 -16.16 3.74
CA ALA A 234 1.46 -15.82 2.45
C ALA A 234 1.78 -14.31 2.35
N ILE A 235 2.72 -13.98 1.47
CA ILE A 235 3.15 -12.62 1.19
C ILE A 235 3.13 -12.41 -0.33
N VAL A 236 2.49 -11.33 -0.78
CA VAL A 236 2.58 -10.86 -2.15
C VAL A 236 3.78 -9.92 -2.23
N ALA A 237 4.78 -10.29 -3.02
CA ALA A 237 5.96 -9.44 -3.26
C ALA A 237 5.77 -8.63 -4.55
N GLN A 238 6.23 -7.40 -4.55
CA GLN A 238 6.27 -6.53 -5.71
C GLN A 238 7.60 -6.68 -6.44
N ASP A 239 7.60 -6.59 -7.79
CA ASP A 239 8.78 -6.62 -8.65
C ASP A 239 9.49 -5.25 -8.74
#